data_cbe5180cff275741b538d04f3f8f070f
#
_entry.id   cbe5180cff275741b538d04f3f8f070f
#
_cell.length_a   1.000
_cell.length_b   1.000
_cell.length_c   1.000
_cell.angle_alpha   90.00
_cell.angle_beta   90.00
_cell.angle_gamma   90.00
#
_symmetry.space_group_name_H-M   'P 1'
#
loop_
_entity.id
_entity.type
_entity.pdbx_description
1 polymer ?
#
loop_
_entity_poly.entity_id
_entity_poly.type
_entity_poly.pdbx_seq_one_letter_code
_entity_poly.pdbx_strand_id
1 'polypeptide(L)'
;MCIRDRIDTLDWPLMEFLDAAWVDHNMPSAQGNTNVQAISVTEGYSRHLYGHGGIKPAFVNHQRGVGHAPAPLFHFRGADVMEMLHSLRKEKGDPHEGIKVDFVNPVTGEPVFKTLNYSAQLLRPGEETELKRETAGTYYVCIEGSGVTEVGGKRFEWGHNDLFVVPNFLWRRHVNTGKTDAMIYSVSDSALMQNIGQYYACLLYTSRCV
;
A
#
# COMPACT_ATOMS: atom_id res chain seq x y z
N MET A 1 -10.27 -5.79 -27.63
CA MET A 1 -9.42 -6.31 -26.52
C MET A 1 -9.25 -5.14 -25.55
N CYS A 2 -9.97 -5.14 -24.45
CA CYS A 2 -9.80 -4.09 -23.44
C CYS A 2 -8.47 -4.35 -22.72
N ILE A 3 -7.47 -3.53 -22.98
CA ILE A 3 -6.27 -3.47 -22.16
C ILE A 3 -6.75 -2.82 -20.86
N ARG A 4 -6.77 -3.59 -19.76
CA ARG A 4 -6.95 -3.02 -18.42
C ARG A 4 -5.61 -2.42 -18.02
N ASP A 5 -5.60 -1.17 -17.64
CA ASP A 5 -4.43 -0.55 -17.06
C ASP A 5 -4.05 -1.34 -15.81
N ARG A 6 -2.77 -1.71 -15.72
CA ARG A 6 -2.25 -2.56 -14.65
C ARG A 6 -0.92 -1.99 -14.18
N ILE A 7 -0.75 -1.96 -12.89
CA ILE A 7 0.51 -1.63 -12.23
C ILE A 7 0.97 -2.85 -11.46
N ASP A 8 2.14 -3.36 -11.79
CA ASP A 8 2.78 -4.44 -11.06
C ASP A 8 3.86 -3.86 -10.15
N THR A 9 3.78 -4.21 -8.88
CA THR A 9 4.77 -3.82 -7.87
C THR A 9 5.49 -5.05 -7.38
N LEU A 10 6.81 -5.06 -7.52
CA LEU A 10 7.64 -6.20 -7.19
C LEU A 10 8.81 -5.75 -6.29
N ASP A 11 9.16 -6.57 -5.33
CA ASP A 11 10.38 -6.44 -4.52
C ASP A 11 11.56 -7.24 -5.13
N TRP A 12 11.41 -7.69 -6.39
CA TRP A 12 12.42 -8.46 -7.12
C TRP A 12 13.82 -7.82 -7.11
N PRO A 13 13.98 -6.50 -7.36
CA PRO A 13 15.31 -5.88 -7.32
C PRO A 13 16.00 -6.00 -5.95
N LEU A 14 15.22 -6.01 -4.86
CA LEU A 14 15.73 -6.24 -3.52
C LEU A 14 16.19 -7.69 -3.35
N MET A 15 15.39 -8.65 -3.82
CA MET A 15 15.73 -10.08 -3.75
C MET A 15 16.96 -10.40 -4.58
N GLU A 16 17.12 -9.79 -5.75
CA GLU A 16 18.31 -9.91 -6.58
C GLU A 16 19.54 -9.31 -5.89
N PHE A 17 19.43 -8.10 -5.32
CA PHE A 17 20.52 -7.46 -4.58
C PHE A 17 20.98 -8.28 -3.37
N LEU A 18 20.06 -8.95 -2.68
CA LEU A 18 20.36 -9.81 -1.51
C LEU A 18 20.83 -11.22 -1.89
N ASP A 19 20.97 -11.52 -3.19
CA ASP A 19 21.24 -12.87 -3.70
C ASP A 19 20.23 -13.94 -3.18
N ALA A 20 19.01 -13.50 -2.95
CA ALA A 20 17.90 -14.31 -2.44
C ALA A 20 16.87 -14.64 -3.53
N ALA A 21 17.09 -14.17 -4.75
CA ALA A 21 16.21 -14.46 -5.88
C ALA A 21 16.38 -15.92 -6.31
N TRP A 22 15.26 -16.60 -6.47
CA TRP A 22 15.24 -17.97 -6.97
C TRP A 22 14.22 -18.10 -8.10
N VAL A 23 14.66 -18.70 -9.21
CA VAL A 23 13.80 -18.96 -10.37
C VAL A 23 13.96 -20.42 -10.76
N ASP A 24 12.86 -21.15 -10.77
CA ASP A 24 12.82 -22.50 -11.31
C ASP A 24 12.51 -22.46 -12.80
N HIS A 25 13.54 -22.63 -13.62
CA HIS A 25 13.41 -22.69 -15.07
C HIS A 25 12.92 -24.06 -15.58
N ASN A 26 12.89 -25.07 -14.71
CA ASN A 26 12.50 -26.43 -15.04
C ASN A 26 11.08 -26.75 -14.58
N MET A 27 10.28 -25.75 -14.23
CA MET A 27 8.87 -25.97 -13.92
C MET A 27 8.22 -26.65 -15.12
N PRO A 28 7.61 -27.85 -14.94
CA PRO A 28 6.88 -28.50 -16.01
C PRO A 28 5.81 -27.55 -16.54
N SER A 29 5.73 -27.43 -17.87
CA SER A 29 4.68 -26.60 -18.49
C SER A 29 3.32 -27.00 -17.93
N ALA A 30 2.34 -26.10 -17.98
CA ALA A 30 1.00 -26.27 -17.42
C ALA A 30 0.22 -27.55 -17.84
N GLN A 31 0.81 -28.36 -18.71
CA GLN A 31 0.32 -29.66 -19.15
C GLN A 31 0.96 -30.86 -18.45
N GLY A 32 2.00 -30.68 -17.64
CA GLY A 32 2.68 -31.77 -16.94
C GLY A 32 2.65 -31.57 -15.43
N ASN A 33 2.14 -32.57 -14.73
CA ASN A 33 2.22 -32.84 -13.28
C ASN A 33 2.92 -31.77 -12.44
N THR A 34 2.33 -30.62 -12.30
CA THR A 34 2.78 -29.64 -11.31
C THR A 34 2.15 -30.06 -9.98
N ASN A 35 2.98 -30.34 -8.98
CA ASN A 35 2.53 -30.45 -7.59
C ASN A 35 2.03 -29.09 -7.03
N VAL A 36 1.93 -28.08 -7.86
CA VAL A 36 1.32 -26.80 -7.53
C VAL A 36 -0.18 -26.97 -7.64
N GLN A 37 -0.82 -27.34 -6.54
CA GLN A 37 -2.25 -27.25 -6.43
C GLN A 37 -2.63 -25.77 -6.40
N ALA A 38 -3.27 -25.29 -7.45
CA ALA A 38 -3.95 -24.02 -7.42
C ALA A 38 -5.02 -24.10 -6.31
N ILE A 39 -4.80 -23.40 -5.21
CA ILE A 39 -5.82 -23.30 -4.16
C ILE A 39 -6.89 -22.38 -4.74
N SER A 40 -7.97 -22.98 -5.22
CA SER A 40 -9.19 -22.25 -5.59
C SER A 40 -9.81 -21.73 -4.31
N VAL A 41 -9.73 -20.44 -4.08
CA VAL A 41 -10.41 -19.78 -2.95
C VAL A 41 -11.77 -19.31 -3.46
N THR A 42 -12.84 -19.61 -2.76
CA THR A 42 -14.16 -19.09 -3.06
C THR A 42 -14.12 -17.57 -3.05
N GLU A 43 -14.77 -16.94 -4.03
CA GLU A 43 -14.89 -15.48 -4.07
C GLU A 43 -15.45 -14.95 -2.73
N GLY A 44 -14.79 -13.95 -2.17
CA GLY A 44 -15.17 -13.39 -0.87
C GLY A 44 -14.76 -14.21 0.35
N TYR A 45 -13.99 -15.31 0.20
CA TYR A 45 -13.57 -16.16 1.32
C TYR A 45 -12.89 -15.37 2.43
N SER A 46 -11.91 -14.56 2.11
CA SER A 46 -11.20 -13.74 3.09
C SER A 46 -12.12 -12.72 3.76
N ARG A 47 -13.02 -12.10 3.01
CA ARG A 47 -14.01 -11.18 3.55
C ARG A 47 -14.98 -11.88 4.50
N HIS A 48 -15.41 -13.10 4.15
CA HIS A 48 -16.25 -13.93 5.01
C HIS A 48 -15.57 -14.24 6.35
N LEU A 49 -14.28 -14.54 6.33
CA LEU A 49 -13.54 -14.89 7.55
C LEU A 49 -13.13 -13.67 8.39
N TYR A 50 -12.79 -12.55 7.76
CA TYR A 50 -12.10 -11.41 8.42
C TYR A 50 -12.81 -10.07 8.26
N GLY A 51 -13.94 -10.02 7.57
CA GLY A 51 -14.65 -8.77 7.29
C GLY A 51 -15.46 -8.18 8.45
N HIS A 52 -15.32 -8.71 9.67
CA HIS A 52 -16.15 -8.34 10.82
C HIS A 52 -15.34 -7.63 11.91
N GLY A 53 -14.57 -6.62 11.56
CA GLY A 53 -14.07 -5.62 12.50
C GLY A 53 -13.38 -6.16 13.76
N GLY A 54 -12.32 -6.97 13.62
CA GLY A 54 -11.55 -7.51 14.73
C GLY A 54 -12.07 -8.84 15.28
N ILE A 55 -13.15 -9.39 14.71
CA ILE A 55 -13.66 -10.73 15.05
C ILE A 55 -13.16 -11.72 13.99
N LYS A 56 -12.48 -12.78 14.42
CA LYS A 56 -11.98 -13.83 13.53
C LYS A 56 -12.40 -15.22 14.02
N PRO A 57 -12.62 -16.20 13.12
CA PRO A 57 -12.96 -17.54 13.52
C PRO A 57 -11.79 -18.23 14.23
N ALA A 58 -12.03 -18.77 15.41
CA ALA A 58 -11.01 -19.45 16.23
C ALA A 58 -10.63 -20.85 15.71
N PHE A 59 -11.51 -21.47 14.90
CA PHE A 59 -11.31 -22.82 14.36
C PHE A 59 -10.46 -22.86 13.08
N VAL A 60 -10.11 -21.69 12.52
CA VAL A 60 -9.26 -21.60 11.33
C VAL A 60 -7.80 -21.57 11.75
N ASN A 61 -6.98 -22.44 11.16
CA ASN A 61 -5.54 -22.35 11.36
C ASN A 61 -4.99 -21.15 10.54
N HIS A 62 -4.65 -20.08 11.25
CA HIS A 62 -4.07 -18.88 10.68
C HIS A 62 -2.55 -18.98 10.47
N GLN A 63 -1.91 -20.04 10.99
CA GLN A 63 -0.49 -20.30 10.82
C GLN A 63 -0.29 -21.32 9.70
N ARG A 64 -0.15 -20.85 8.48
CA ARG A 64 0.21 -21.70 7.34
C ARG A 64 1.57 -21.26 6.80
N GLY A 65 2.47 -22.23 6.65
CA GLY A 65 3.80 -22.03 6.07
C GLY A 65 4.93 -21.99 7.09
N VAL A 66 6.15 -22.24 6.65
CA VAL A 66 7.36 -22.24 7.46
C VAL A 66 7.76 -20.80 7.73
N GLY A 67 7.60 -20.35 8.97
CA GLY A 67 8.17 -19.09 9.45
C GLY A 67 7.31 -17.84 9.34
N HIS A 68 6.22 -17.81 8.55
CA HIS A 68 5.35 -16.65 8.44
C HIS A 68 3.90 -17.05 8.30
N ALA A 69 3.00 -16.37 9.04
CA ALA A 69 1.59 -16.47 8.75
C ALA A 69 1.32 -15.80 7.38
N PRO A 70 0.87 -16.53 6.36
CA PRO A 70 0.53 -15.90 5.09
C PRO A 70 -0.61 -14.91 5.32
N ALA A 71 -0.58 -13.79 4.60
CA ALA A 71 -1.71 -12.88 4.62
C ALA A 71 -2.97 -13.62 4.12
N PRO A 72 -4.00 -13.75 4.93
CA PRO A 72 -5.20 -14.48 4.53
C PRO A 72 -6.07 -13.69 3.53
N LEU A 73 -5.82 -12.41 3.38
CA LEU A 73 -6.51 -11.52 2.46
C LEU A 73 -5.58 -11.17 1.29
N PHE A 74 -5.95 -11.63 0.09
CA PHE A 74 -5.18 -11.41 -1.14
C PHE A 74 -5.85 -10.44 -2.12
N HIS A 75 -7.08 -10.02 -1.84
CA HIS A 75 -7.85 -9.15 -2.71
C HIS A 75 -8.50 -8.02 -1.91
N PHE A 76 -7.96 -6.82 -2.06
CA PHE A 76 -8.53 -5.58 -1.55
C PHE A 76 -9.34 -4.93 -2.67
N ARG A 77 -10.67 -4.98 -2.57
CA ARG A 77 -11.53 -4.41 -3.60
C ARG A 77 -11.49 -2.91 -3.55
N GLY A 78 -11.27 -2.25 -4.68
CA GLY A 78 -11.25 -0.80 -4.76
C GLY A 78 -12.52 -0.15 -4.18
N ALA A 79 -13.70 -0.75 -4.43
CA ALA A 79 -14.95 -0.27 -3.86
C ALA A 79 -14.96 -0.24 -2.31
N ASP A 80 -14.39 -1.25 -1.67
CA ASP A 80 -14.34 -1.34 -0.20
C ASP A 80 -13.37 -0.27 0.36
N VAL A 81 -12.25 -0.03 -0.34
CA VAL A 81 -11.29 1.01 0.01
C VAL A 81 -11.91 2.41 -0.11
N MET A 82 -12.62 2.65 -1.22
CA MET A 82 -13.33 3.91 -1.46
C MET A 82 -14.40 4.16 -0.39
N GLU A 83 -15.22 3.14 -0.09
CA GLU A 83 -16.23 3.21 0.96
C GLU A 83 -15.60 3.57 2.32
N MET A 84 -14.48 2.92 2.67
CA MET A 84 -13.75 3.19 3.90
C MET A 84 -13.25 4.63 3.96
N LEU A 85 -12.58 5.12 2.91
CA LEU A 85 -12.09 6.49 2.83
C LEU A 85 -13.22 7.52 2.94
N HIS A 86 -14.34 7.29 2.23
CA HIS A 86 -15.50 8.17 2.33
C HIS A 86 -16.15 8.15 3.70
N SER A 87 -16.22 7.01 4.38
CA SER A 87 -16.76 6.92 5.74
C SER A 87 -15.96 7.76 6.74
N LEU A 88 -14.64 7.82 6.54
CA LEU A 88 -13.71 8.59 7.38
C LEU A 88 -13.56 10.06 6.95
N ARG A 89 -14.18 10.49 5.85
CA ARG A 89 -14.01 11.82 5.26
C ARG A 89 -14.23 12.99 6.23
N LYS A 90 -15.08 12.80 7.23
CA LYS A 90 -15.40 13.84 8.23
C LYS A 90 -14.42 13.87 9.41
N GLU A 91 -13.59 12.85 9.54
CA GLU A 91 -12.58 12.80 10.58
C GLU A 91 -11.49 13.85 10.32
N LYS A 92 -10.80 14.26 11.37
CA LYS A 92 -9.70 15.23 11.25
C LYS A 92 -8.60 14.72 10.32
N GLY A 93 -8.30 13.43 10.36
CA GLY A 93 -7.19 12.82 9.65
C GLY A 93 -5.83 13.17 10.24
N ASP A 94 -4.79 12.76 9.54
CA ASP A 94 -3.40 13.09 9.86
C ASP A 94 -2.99 14.39 9.15
N PRO A 95 -2.33 15.35 9.80
CA PRO A 95 -1.95 16.61 9.17
C PRO A 95 -0.96 16.44 8.00
N HIS A 96 -0.18 15.36 7.97
CA HIS A 96 0.81 15.10 6.92
C HIS A 96 0.32 14.15 5.82
N GLU A 97 -0.78 13.43 6.07
CA GLU A 97 -1.28 12.38 5.17
C GLU A 97 -2.76 12.57 4.79
N GLY A 98 -3.51 13.45 5.47
CA GLY A 98 -4.96 13.56 5.30
C GLY A 98 -5.69 12.33 5.85
N ILE A 99 -6.70 11.83 5.14
CA ILE A 99 -7.38 10.58 5.50
C ILE A 99 -6.64 9.43 4.80
N LYS A 100 -5.94 8.62 5.58
CA LYS A 100 -5.14 7.49 5.06
C LYS A 100 -5.58 6.17 5.67
N VAL A 101 -5.61 5.13 4.86
CA VAL A 101 -5.88 3.75 5.28
C VAL A 101 -4.79 2.84 4.75
N ASP A 102 -4.34 1.91 5.58
CA ASP A 102 -3.33 0.92 5.22
C ASP A 102 -3.98 -0.44 4.92
N PHE A 103 -3.41 -1.16 3.96
CA PHE A 103 -3.81 -2.52 3.62
C PHE A 103 -3.03 -3.47 4.51
N VAL A 104 -3.73 -4.11 5.43
CA VAL A 104 -3.10 -4.90 6.47
C VAL A 104 -3.50 -6.37 6.41
N ASN A 105 -2.63 -7.21 6.94
CA ASN A 105 -2.99 -8.58 7.26
C ASN A 105 -3.98 -8.57 8.43
N PRO A 106 -5.23 -9.01 8.25
CA PRO A 106 -6.26 -8.91 9.27
C PRO A 106 -6.01 -9.79 10.52
N VAL A 107 -5.06 -10.71 10.44
CA VAL A 107 -4.67 -11.55 11.58
C VAL A 107 -3.70 -10.84 12.51
N THR A 108 -2.75 -10.09 11.95
CA THR A 108 -1.66 -9.45 12.69
C THR A 108 -1.84 -7.94 12.85
N GLY A 109 -2.59 -7.30 11.94
CA GLY A 109 -2.66 -5.84 11.85
C GLY A 109 -1.42 -5.19 11.22
N GLU A 110 -0.44 -5.99 10.81
CA GLU A 110 0.78 -5.53 10.14
C GLU A 110 0.60 -5.42 8.62
N PRO A 111 1.52 -4.76 7.90
CA PRO A 111 1.53 -4.75 6.44
C PRO A 111 1.41 -6.16 5.84
N VAL A 112 0.76 -6.27 4.69
CA VAL A 112 0.56 -7.56 4.00
C VAL A 112 1.88 -8.22 3.65
N PHE A 113 2.87 -7.42 3.23
CA PHE A 113 4.22 -7.89 2.92
C PHE A 113 5.23 -7.30 3.91
N LYS A 114 6.29 -8.06 4.17
CA LYS A 114 7.38 -7.61 5.04
C LYS A 114 8.28 -6.55 4.40
N THR A 115 8.22 -6.42 3.10
CA THR A 115 9.06 -5.51 2.29
C THR A 115 8.29 -4.28 1.81
N LEU A 116 6.99 -4.38 1.60
CA LEU A 116 6.17 -3.34 0.99
C LEU A 116 4.92 -3.05 1.84
N ASN A 117 4.63 -1.79 2.02
CA ASN A 117 3.38 -1.30 2.58
C ASN A 117 2.51 -0.68 1.49
N TYR A 118 1.23 -1.01 1.51
CA TYR A 118 0.22 -0.52 0.58
C TYR A 118 -0.78 0.34 1.34
N SER A 119 -1.12 1.50 0.79
CA SER A 119 -2.09 2.39 1.41
C SER A 119 -2.91 3.16 0.39
N ALA A 120 -4.02 3.70 0.83
CA ALA A 120 -4.83 4.63 0.06
C ALA A 120 -5.15 5.86 0.92
N GLN A 121 -5.27 7.00 0.28
CA GLN A 121 -5.35 8.30 0.92
C GLN A 121 -6.37 9.16 0.20
N LEU A 122 -7.18 9.88 0.97
CA LEU A 122 -8.16 10.86 0.49
C LEU A 122 -7.75 12.25 0.96
N LEU A 123 -7.71 13.17 0.01
CA LEU A 123 -7.55 14.61 0.25
C LEU A 123 -8.82 15.34 -0.18
N ARG A 124 -9.38 16.15 0.72
CA ARG A 124 -10.57 16.95 0.44
C ARG A 124 -10.24 18.10 -0.53
N PRO A 125 -11.21 18.67 -1.21
CA PRO A 125 -10.99 19.85 -2.06
C PRO A 125 -10.27 20.95 -1.31
N GLY A 126 -9.13 21.41 -1.86
CA GLY A 126 -8.30 22.46 -1.27
C GLY A 126 -7.49 22.01 -0.04
N GLU A 127 -7.54 20.73 0.33
CA GLU A 127 -6.72 20.22 1.44
C GLU A 127 -5.25 20.20 1.06
N GLU A 128 -4.42 20.70 1.96
CA GLU A 128 -2.97 20.72 1.87
C GLU A 128 -2.39 20.02 3.10
N THR A 129 -1.53 19.02 2.87
CA THR A 129 -0.85 18.33 3.96
C THR A 129 0.37 19.12 4.43
N GLU A 130 0.78 18.91 5.66
CA GLU A 130 2.02 19.46 6.19
C GLU A 130 3.24 18.74 5.62
N LEU A 131 4.40 19.39 5.67
CA LEU A 131 5.65 18.81 5.18
C LEU A 131 6.09 17.62 6.04
N LYS A 132 6.39 16.52 5.38
CA LYS A 132 6.94 15.29 5.94
C LYS A 132 8.09 14.79 5.09
N ARG A 133 9.08 14.14 5.72
CA ARG A 133 10.08 13.31 5.04
C ARG A 133 10.31 12.03 5.84
N GLU A 134 10.67 10.97 5.16
CA GLU A 134 10.91 9.67 5.78
C GLU A 134 12.02 8.91 5.05
N THR A 135 12.61 7.91 5.71
CA THR A 135 13.66 7.08 5.11
C THR A 135 13.13 6.14 4.04
N ALA A 136 11.81 5.92 4.02
CA ALA A 136 11.16 5.11 3.01
C ALA A 136 10.98 5.89 1.69
N GLY A 137 11.13 5.18 0.57
CA GLY A 137 10.70 5.62 -0.75
C GLY A 137 9.24 5.25 -0.98
N THR A 138 8.51 6.10 -1.69
CA THR A 138 7.09 5.84 -1.95
C THR A 138 6.75 6.24 -3.38
N TYR A 139 6.02 5.41 -4.09
CA TYR A 139 5.34 5.85 -5.29
C TYR A 139 3.83 5.99 -5.05
N TYR A 140 3.23 6.89 -5.81
CA TYR A 140 1.82 7.25 -5.73
C TYR A 140 1.17 7.10 -7.09
N VAL A 141 -0.08 6.68 -7.08
CA VAL A 141 -0.95 6.62 -8.28
C VAL A 141 -2.22 7.37 -7.97
N CYS A 142 -2.55 8.35 -8.78
CA CYS A 142 -3.82 9.05 -8.67
C CYS A 142 -4.94 8.17 -9.23
N ILE A 143 -5.86 7.76 -8.35
CA ILE A 143 -7.03 6.96 -8.72
C ILE A 143 -8.20 7.87 -9.11
N GLU A 144 -8.38 8.98 -8.41
CA GLU A 144 -9.46 9.92 -8.64
C GLU A 144 -9.05 11.34 -8.26
N GLY A 145 -9.55 12.33 -8.97
CA GLY A 145 -9.28 13.74 -8.72
C GLY A 145 -8.00 14.23 -9.38
N SER A 146 -7.45 15.32 -8.86
CA SER A 146 -6.22 15.95 -9.33
C SER A 146 -5.58 16.77 -8.21
N GLY A 147 -4.28 16.99 -8.32
CA GLY A 147 -3.58 17.79 -7.33
C GLY A 147 -2.13 18.08 -7.71
N VAL A 148 -1.38 18.49 -6.70
CA VAL A 148 0.04 18.79 -6.80
C VAL A 148 0.76 18.13 -5.63
N THR A 149 1.90 17.53 -5.90
CA THR A 149 2.83 17.11 -4.85
C THR A 149 4.11 17.92 -4.96
N GLU A 150 4.50 18.53 -3.85
CA GLU A 150 5.80 19.17 -3.72
C GLU A 150 6.80 18.16 -3.15
N VAL A 151 7.93 17.97 -3.84
CA VAL A 151 9.00 17.06 -3.44
C VAL A 151 10.34 17.79 -3.56
N GLY A 152 11.05 17.93 -2.45
CA GLY A 152 12.36 18.60 -2.45
C GLY A 152 12.34 20.03 -3.04
N GLY A 153 11.23 20.75 -2.88
CA GLY A 153 11.01 22.08 -3.43
C GLY A 153 10.57 22.14 -4.90
N LYS A 154 10.37 21.00 -5.54
CA LYS A 154 9.81 20.92 -6.91
C LYS A 154 8.33 20.54 -6.84
N ARG A 155 7.53 21.07 -7.75
CA ARG A 155 6.09 20.81 -7.86
C ARG A 155 5.82 19.85 -9.01
N PHE A 156 5.02 18.83 -8.75
CA PHE A 156 4.55 17.85 -9.72
C PHE A 156 3.03 17.85 -9.71
N GLU A 157 2.42 18.25 -10.82
CA GLU A 157 0.99 18.13 -11.02
C GLU A 157 0.65 16.69 -11.37
N TRP A 158 -0.50 16.22 -10.90
CA TRP A 158 -0.99 14.87 -11.18
C TRP A 158 -2.51 14.87 -11.33
N GLY A 159 -3.00 13.98 -12.16
CA GLY A 159 -4.41 13.69 -12.42
C GLY A 159 -4.65 12.20 -12.49
N HIS A 160 -5.86 11.82 -12.89
CA HIS A 160 -6.30 10.41 -12.96
C HIS A 160 -5.33 9.54 -13.75
N ASN A 161 -4.90 8.43 -13.17
CA ASN A 161 -3.92 7.46 -13.68
C ASN A 161 -2.47 7.95 -13.77
N ASP A 162 -2.16 9.15 -13.27
CA ASP A 162 -0.77 9.57 -13.17
C ASP A 162 -0.05 8.85 -12.03
N LEU A 163 1.20 8.48 -12.28
CA LEU A 163 2.11 7.90 -11.31
C LEU A 163 3.28 8.86 -11.06
N PHE A 164 3.61 9.06 -9.79
CA PHE A 164 4.81 9.82 -9.42
C PHE A 164 5.52 9.17 -8.24
N VAL A 165 6.82 9.44 -8.12
CA VAL A 165 7.69 8.86 -7.10
C VAL A 165 8.20 9.94 -6.17
N VAL A 166 8.16 9.65 -4.88
CA VAL A 166 8.83 10.43 -3.83
C VAL A 166 10.02 9.60 -3.33
N PRO A 167 11.26 9.98 -3.70
CA PRO A 167 12.44 9.32 -3.19
C PRO A 167 12.55 9.46 -1.67
N ASN A 168 13.29 8.54 -1.06
CA ASN A 168 13.55 8.58 0.37
C ASN A 168 14.21 9.91 0.81
N PHE A 169 13.87 10.32 2.01
CA PHE A 169 14.42 11.46 2.73
C PHE A 169 14.23 12.85 2.09
N LEU A 170 13.36 12.99 1.10
CA LEU A 170 12.95 14.28 0.56
C LEU A 170 11.70 14.81 1.28
N TRP A 171 11.67 16.10 1.57
CA TRP A 171 10.47 16.75 2.06
C TRP A 171 9.38 16.69 1.00
N ARG A 172 8.19 16.25 1.41
CA ARG A 172 6.99 16.19 0.57
C ARG A 172 5.78 16.77 1.26
N ARG A 173 4.85 17.27 0.47
CA ARG A 173 3.46 17.54 0.84
C ARG A 173 2.56 17.36 -0.36
N HIS A 174 1.30 17.06 -0.13
CA HIS A 174 0.28 16.92 -1.15
C HIS A 174 -0.73 18.04 -1.03
N VAL A 175 -1.25 18.50 -2.17
CA VAL A 175 -2.29 19.52 -2.25
C VAL A 175 -3.35 19.05 -3.24
N ASN A 176 -4.59 18.92 -2.80
CA ASN A 176 -5.70 18.72 -3.71
C ASN A 176 -6.11 20.06 -4.31
N THR A 177 -5.80 20.28 -5.58
CA THR A 177 -6.16 21.51 -6.32
C THR A 177 -7.48 21.39 -7.06
N GLY A 178 -8.12 20.21 -7.02
CA GLY A 178 -9.41 19.96 -7.65
C GLY A 178 -10.60 20.47 -6.84
N LYS A 179 -11.79 20.32 -7.44
CA LYS A 179 -13.08 20.68 -6.81
C LYS A 179 -13.77 19.49 -6.13
N THR A 180 -13.25 18.31 -6.33
CA THR A 180 -13.71 17.04 -5.76
C THR A 180 -12.65 16.45 -4.85
N ASP A 181 -13.02 15.44 -4.08
CA ASP A 181 -12.03 14.65 -3.34
C ASP A 181 -11.01 14.06 -4.30
N ALA A 182 -9.74 14.00 -3.88
CA ALA A 182 -8.70 13.32 -4.62
C ALA A 182 -8.30 12.05 -3.85
N MET A 183 -8.17 10.95 -4.57
CA MET A 183 -7.76 9.66 -4.00
C MET A 183 -6.46 9.19 -4.64
N ILE A 184 -5.48 8.94 -3.79
CA ILE A 184 -4.15 8.48 -4.19
C ILE A 184 -3.89 7.12 -3.53
N TYR A 185 -3.50 6.17 -4.35
CA TYR A 185 -2.97 4.89 -3.89
C TYR A 185 -1.46 5.00 -3.76
N SER A 186 -0.86 4.37 -2.76
CA SER A 186 0.59 4.42 -2.57
C SER A 186 1.19 3.08 -2.20
N VAL A 187 2.41 2.87 -2.62
CA VAL A 187 3.24 1.74 -2.21
C VAL A 187 4.60 2.25 -1.76
N SER A 188 5.01 1.78 -0.59
CA SER A 188 6.21 2.23 0.09
C SER A 188 7.03 1.02 0.59
N ASP A 189 8.33 1.17 0.63
CA ASP A 189 9.23 0.22 1.30
C ASP A 189 9.34 0.44 2.82
N SER A 190 8.41 1.22 3.39
CA SER A 190 8.39 1.51 4.84
C SER A 190 8.31 0.24 5.70
N ALA A 191 7.63 -0.81 5.23
CA ALA A 191 7.59 -2.10 5.92
C ALA A 191 8.98 -2.72 6.03
N LEU A 192 9.79 -2.68 4.96
CA LEU A 192 11.18 -3.12 5.00
C LEU A 192 11.99 -2.28 5.99
N MET A 193 11.90 -0.94 5.88
CA MET A 193 12.64 -0.03 6.75
C MET A 193 12.31 -0.26 8.23
N GLN A 194 11.04 -0.51 8.56
CA GLN A 194 10.60 -0.85 9.91
C GLN A 194 11.19 -2.20 10.38
N ASN A 195 11.14 -3.23 9.53
CA ASN A 195 11.62 -4.56 9.87
C ASN A 195 13.13 -4.63 10.09
N ILE A 196 13.92 -3.76 9.43
CA ILE A 196 15.37 -3.67 9.63
C ILE A 196 15.77 -2.58 10.64
N GLY A 197 14.80 -1.92 11.30
CA GLY A 197 15.06 -0.88 12.29
C GLY A 197 15.64 0.43 11.73
N GLN A 198 15.37 0.73 10.45
CA GLN A 198 15.87 1.91 9.76
C GLN A 198 14.76 2.87 9.32
N TYR A 199 13.56 2.71 9.86
CA TYR A 199 12.47 3.65 9.58
C TYR A 199 12.56 4.87 10.48
N TYR A 200 12.73 6.04 9.88
CA TYR A 200 12.72 7.34 10.53
C TYR A 200 11.83 8.30 9.74
N ALA A 201 10.98 9.04 10.44
CA ALA A 201 10.17 10.10 9.86
C ALA A 201 10.45 11.43 10.56
N CYS A 202 10.57 12.50 9.79
CA CYS A 202 10.68 13.86 10.30
C CYS A 202 9.43 14.64 9.92
N LEU A 203 8.83 15.28 10.90
CA LEU A 203 7.64 16.12 10.78
C LEU A 203 8.05 17.58 11.07
N LEU A 204 7.59 18.53 10.26
CA LEU A 204 8.09 19.90 10.36
C LEU A 204 7.64 20.62 11.63
N TYR A 205 6.49 20.25 12.20
CA TYR A 205 5.99 20.85 13.45
C TYR A 205 6.73 20.38 14.71
N THR A 206 7.48 19.30 14.62
CA THR A 206 8.37 18.85 15.70
C THR A 206 9.80 19.01 15.23
N SER A 207 10.61 19.81 15.91
CA SER A 207 12.03 19.96 15.61
C SER A 207 12.85 18.66 15.80
N ARG A 208 12.18 17.50 15.83
CA ARG A 208 12.79 16.18 16.04
C ARG A 208 12.32 15.22 14.95
N CYS A 209 13.27 14.47 14.38
CA CYS A 209 12.98 13.24 13.66
C CYS A 209 12.62 12.16 14.68
N VAL A 210 11.57 11.41 14.42
CA VAL A 210 11.08 10.31 15.27
C VAL A 210 11.30 8.97 14.58
#